data_32388d447567df30c520e68e6a420204
#
_entry.id   32388d447567df30c520e68e6a420204
#
_cell.length_a   1.000
_cell.length_b   1.000
_cell.length_c   1.000
_cell.angle_alpha   90.00
_cell.angle_beta   90.00
_cell.angle_gamma   90.00
#
_symmetry.space_group_name_H-M   'P 1'
#
loop_
_entity.id
_entity.type
_entity.pdbx_description
1 polymer ?
#
loop_
_entity_poly.entity_id
_entity_poly.type
_entity_poly.pdbx_seq_one_letter_code
_entity_poly.pdbx_strand_id
1 'polypeptide(L)'
;MSKGIAIITARGGSKRIPRKNIKEFLGKPIMAYSIETAKKAQIFDEIMVSTDDKEIAEVAKEYGASVPFLRSQKTSNDYATTEDVIMEVLEEYEKRGKTYDYVVCLYPTAPFVKLEWLKAGVEMILRPEIGMVMTMVKFSFPPQRCLVKDGDCVKYKWPEYMNSRSQDLEAM
;
A
#
# COMPACT_ATOMS: atom_id res chain seq x y z
N MET A 1 -25.59 -4.91 0.60
CA MET A 1 -24.39 -4.32 -0.08
C MET A 1 -23.17 -4.81 0.69
N SER A 2 -22.09 -5.17 -0.05
CA SER A 2 -20.84 -5.60 0.58
C SER A 2 -20.18 -4.42 1.30
N LYS A 3 -19.71 -4.65 2.53
CA LYS A 3 -19.08 -3.64 3.37
C LYS A 3 -17.57 -3.62 3.10
N GLY A 4 -17.03 -2.46 2.77
CA GLY A 4 -15.62 -2.27 2.47
C GLY A 4 -14.88 -1.36 3.43
N ILE A 5 -13.63 -1.70 3.71
CA ILE A 5 -12.72 -0.82 4.45
C ILE A 5 -11.48 -0.50 3.63
N ALA A 6 -11.08 0.79 3.61
CA ALA A 6 -9.76 1.22 3.16
C ALA A 6 -8.85 1.39 4.38
N ILE A 7 -7.71 0.70 4.40
CA ILE A 7 -6.70 0.79 5.46
C ILE A 7 -5.45 1.46 4.90
N ILE A 8 -5.06 2.60 5.48
CA ILE A 8 -3.84 3.33 5.12
C ILE A 8 -2.80 3.12 6.21
N THR A 9 -1.70 2.43 5.89
CA THR A 9 -0.69 2.00 6.87
C THR A 9 0.40 3.07 7.04
N ALA A 10 0.30 3.92 8.07
CA ALA A 10 1.15 5.10 8.26
C ALA A 10 1.87 5.13 9.60
N ARG A 11 2.91 4.29 9.80
CA ARG A 11 3.70 4.30 11.04
C ARG A 11 4.56 5.58 11.20
N GLY A 12 4.82 6.00 12.46
CA GLY A 12 5.66 7.14 12.80
C GLY A 12 7.15 6.92 12.54
N GLY A 13 7.66 5.71 12.72
CA GLY A 13 9.08 5.33 12.72
C GLY A 13 9.75 5.27 11.35
N SER A 14 9.59 6.26 10.48
CA SER A 14 10.24 6.31 9.16
C SER A 14 11.72 6.67 9.27
N LYS A 15 12.63 5.70 9.05
CA LYS A 15 14.09 5.89 9.17
C LYS A 15 14.75 6.61 8.00
N ARG A 16 14.40 6.25 6.75
CA ARG A 16 15.00 6.83 5.54
C ARG A 16 14.59 8.28 5.27
N ILE A 17 13.35 8.60 5.54
CA ILE A 17 12.78 9.95 5.43
C ILE A 17 11.99 10.20 6.71
N PRO A 18 12.50 11.02 7.64
CA PRO A 18 11.78 11.36 8.88
C PRO A 18 10.39 11.93 8.58
N ARG A 19 9.38 11.50 9.35
CA ARG A 19 7.99 11.95 9.23
C ARG A 19 7.40 11.79 7.83
N LYS A 20 7.88 10.82 7.04
CA LYS A 20 7.55 10.63 5.63
C LYS A 20 6.04 10.75 5.32
N ASN A 21 5.20 10.13 6.14
CA ASN A 21 3.77 9.98 5.87
C ASN A 21 2.99 11.31 5.98
N ILE A 22 3.50 12.28 6.74
CA ILE A 22 2.94 13.63 6.86
C ILE A 22 3.85 14.71 6.26
N LYS A 23 4.94 14.32 5.60
CA LYS A 23 5.78 15.27 4.88
C LYS A 23 4.99 15.92 3.76
N GLU A 24 5.17 17.22 3.61
CA GLU A 24 4.51 17.99 2.55
C GLU A 24 4.94 17.49 1.16
N PHE A 25 3.96 17.31 0.31
CA PHE A 25 4.10 16.98 -1.09
C PHE A 25 3.06 17.78 -1.88
N LEU A 26 3.51 18.71 -2.71
CA LEU A 26 2.66 19.61 -3.51
C LEU A 26 1.56 20.29 -2.68
N GLY A 27 1.95 20.90 -1.55
CA GLY A 27 1.09 21.76 -0.73
C GLY A 27 0.23 21.06 0.32
N LYS A 28 0.37 19.74 0.53
CA LYS A 28 -0.30 19.01 1.62
C LYS A 28 0.45 17.75 2.04
N PRO A 29 0.16 17.16 3.22
CA PRO A 29 0.77 15.91 3.66
C PRO A 29 0.59 14.80 2.62
N ILE A 30 1.65 14.03 2.33
CA ILE A 30 1.60 13.03 1.24
C ILE A 30 0.51 11.97 1.45
N MET A 31 0.20 11.57 2.70
CA MET A 31 -0.87 10.61 2.95
C MET A 31 -2.28 11.15 2.64
N ALA A 32 -2.45 12.48 2.62
CA ALA A 32 -3.73 13.10 2.31
C ALA A 32 -4.24 12.70 0.92
N TYR A 33 -3.35 12.48 -0.03
CA TYR A 33 -3.71 12.03 -1.38
C TYR A 33 -4.42 10.67 -1.37
N SER A 34 -3.89 9.71 -0.60
CA SER A 34 -4.50 8.38 -0.47
C SER A 34 -5.86 8.46 0.24
N ILE A 35 -5.97 9.29 1.30
CA ILE A 35 -7.23 9.51 2.02
C ILE A 35 -8.27 10.12 1.09
N GLU A 36 -7.94 11.20 0.38
CA GLU A 36 -8.85 11.88 -0.54
C GLU A 36 -9.29 10.98 -1.69
N THR A 37 -8.38 10.17 -2.24
CA THR A 37 -8.72 9.22 -3.31
C THR A 37 -9.70 8.17 -2.80
N ALA A 38 -9.47 7.61 -1.61
CA ALA A 38 -10.40 6.68 -0.98
C ALA A 38 -11.78 7.31 -0.73
N LYS A 39 -11.84 8.55 -0.25
CA LYS A 39 -13.09 9.30 -0.06
C LYS A 39 -13.84 9.56 -1.37
N LYS A 40 -13.13 10.00 -2.40
CA LYS A 40 -13.70 10.26 -3.74
C LYS A 40 -14.23 8.99 -4.42
N ALA A 41 -13.70 7.83 -4.05
CA ALA A 41 -14.15 6.55 -4.59
C ALA A 41 -15.60 6.21 -4.21
N GLN A 42 -16.03 6.61 -3.00
CA GLN A 42 -17.39 6.35 -2.47
C GLN A 42 -17.77 4.86 -2.49
N ILE A 43 -16.80 3.98 -2.24
CA ILE A 43 -16.97 2.52 -2.25
C ILE A 43 -16.60 1.91 -0.90
N PHE A 44 -16.22 2.71 0.10
CA PHE A 44 -15.83 2.25 1.42
C PHE A 44 -16.81 2.72 2.48
N ASP A 45 -17.18 1.84 3.39
CA ASP A 45 -17.95 2.17 4.61
C ASP A 45 -17.04 2.78 5.68
N GLU A 46 -15.75 2.47 5.64
CA GLU A 46 -14.76 2.98 6.57
C GLU A 46 -13.44 3.31 5.81
N ILE A 47 -12.86 4.45 6.12
CA ILE A 47 -11.50 4.84 5.66
C ILE A 47 -10.67 5.10 6.90
N MET A 48 -9.72 4.19 7.19
CA MET A 48 -8.95 4.18 8.42
C MET A 48 -7.47 4.36 8.14
N VAL A 49 -6.82 5.19 8.97
CA VAL A 49 -5.36 5.27 9.03
C VAL A 49 -4.86 4.50 10.24
N SER A 50 -4.09 3.43 10.00
CA SER A 50 -3.41 2.67 11.04
C SER A 50 -2.06 3.32 11.35
N THR A 51 -1.90 3.89 12.53
CA THR A 51 -0.68 4.56 12.98
C THR A 51 -0.44 4.36 14.48
N ASP A 52 0.82 4.35 14.88
CA ASP A 52 1.30 4.39 16.27
C ASP A 52 1.59 5.81 16.76
N ASP A 53 1.45 6.81 15.91
CA ASP A 53 1.87 8.19 16.11
C ASP A 53 0.67 9.14 16.21
N LYS A 54 0.60 9.93 17.29
CA LYS A 54 -0.52 10.83 17.57
C LYS A 54 -0.63 11.98 16.56
N GLU A 55 0.49 12.54 16.10
CA GLU A 55 0.48 13.62 15.11
C GLU A 55 -0.02 13.13 13.75
N ILE A 56 0.42 11.92 13.33
CA ILE A 56 -0.11 11.28 12.12
C ILE A 56 -1.61 11.02 12.27
N ALA A 57 -2.07 10.61 13.45
CA ALA A 57 -3.49 10.38 13.72
C ALA A 57 -4.32 11.67 13.60
N GLU A 58 -3.83 12.79 14.12
CA GLU A 58 -4.54 14.08 14.01
C GLU A 58 -4.59 14.55 12.54
N VAL A 59 -3.47 14.49 11.82
CA VAL A 59 -3.45 14.82 10.39
C VAL A 59 -4.41 13.92 9.60
N ALA A 60 -4.47 12.61 9.90
CA ALA A 60 -5.41 11.69 9.25
C ALA A 60 -6.87 12.13 9.44
N LYS A 61 -7.25 12.52 10.67
CA LYS A 61 -8.59 13.00 11.00
C LYS A 61 -8.93 14.31 10.30
N GLU A 62 -8.00 15.26 10.22
CA GLU A 62 -8.17 16.53 9.49
C GLU A 62 -8.56 16.31 8.03
N TYR A 63 -7.98 15.28 7.38
CA TYR A 63 -8.32 14.90 6.01
C TYR A 63 -9.54 13.97 5.90
N GLY A 64 -10.13 13.60 7.05
CA GLY A 64 -11.41 12.88 7.12
C GLY A 64 -11.28 11.36 7.08
N ALA A 65 -10.13 10.82 7.45
CA ALA A 65 -9.98 9.40 7.80
C ALA A 65 -10.26 9.19 9.29
N SER A 66 -10.67 7.97 9.68
CA SER A 66 -10.81 7.59 11.07
C SER A 66 -9.51 7.02 11.64
N VAL A 67 -9.30 7.22 12.93
CA VAL A 67 -8.25 6.57 13.74
C VAL A 67 -8.87 6.18 15.08
N PRO A 68 -9.67 5.10 15.13
CA PRO A 68 -10.41 4.73 16.32
C PRO A 68 -9.52 4.10 17.41
N PHE A 69 -8.32 3.70 17.06
CA PHE A 69 -7.30 3.17 17.96
C PHE A 69 -5.90 3.39 17.37
N LEU A 70 -4.90 3.42 18.21
CA LEU A 70 -3.51 3.45 17.80
C LEU A 70 -3.01 2.02 17.56
N ARG A 71 -2.11 1.88 16.60
CA ARG A 71 -1.42 0.63 16.28
C ARG A 71 -0.56 0.18 17.47
N SER A 72 -0.51 -1.11 17.72
CA SER A 72 0.31 -1.69 18.79
C SER A 72 1.81 -1.62 18.46
N GLN A 73 2.64 -1.77 19.48
CA GLN A 73 4.09 -1.89 19.30
C GLN A 73 4.49 -3.13 18.49
N LYS A 74 3.67 -4.20 18.56
CA LYS A 74 3.89 -5.46 17.84
C LYS A 74 3.95 -5.24 16.33
N THR A 75 3.08 -4.38 15.80
CA THR A 75 2.96 -4.11 14.35
C THR A 75 3.57 -2.77 13.91
N SER A 76 4.20 -2.02 14.85
CA SER A 76 4.85 -0.73 14.57
C SER A 76 6.37 -0.84 14.37
N ASN A 77 6.96 -2.01 14.56
CA ASN A 77 8.39 -2.25 14.37
C ASN A 77 8.79 -2.40 12.89
N ASP A 78 10.10 -2.58 12.63
CA ASP A 78 10.64 -2.69 11.25
C ASP A 78 10.39 -4.04 10.59
N TYR A 79 10.02 -5.06 11.33
CA TYR A 79 9.83 -6.44 10.87
C TYR A 79 8.36 -6.76 10.59
N ALA A 80 7.44 -5.98 11.15
CA ALA A 80 6.01 -6.17 10.92
C ALA A 80 5.66 -5.98 9.44
N THR A 81 4.99 -6.96 8.90
CA THR A 81 4.52 -6.93 7.51
C THR A 81 3.26 -6.07 7.37
N THR A 82 2.90 -5.73 6.14
CA THR A 82 1.61 -5.06 5.86
C THR A 82 0.44 -5.95 6.27
N GLU A 83 0.58 -7.26 6.10
CA GLU A 83 -0.43 -8.24 6.49
C GLU A 83 -0.68 -8.25 8.01
N ASP A 84 0.39 -8.25 8.82
CA ASP A 84 0.27 -8.16 10.29
C ASP A 84 -0.52 -6.93 10.72
N VAL A 85 -0.28 -5.79 10.05
CA VAL A 85 -1.01 -4.55 10.33
C VAL A 85 -2.48 -4.64 9.95
N ILE A 86 -2.79 -5.20 8.79
CA ILE A 86 -4.18 -5.37 8.32
C ILE A 86 -4.93 -6.31 9.28
N MET A 87 -4.32 -7.41 9.65
CA MET A 87 -4.93 -8.37 10.59
C MET A 87 -5.21 -7.74 11.94
N GLU A 88 -4.25 -7.00 12.52
CA GLU A 88 -4.48 -6.26 13.77
C GLU A 88 -5.68 -5.29 13.64
N VAL A 89 -5.75 -4.55 12.53
CA VAL A 89 -6.85 -3.60 12.30
C VAL A 89 -8.19 -4.31 12.24
N LEU A 90 -8.29 -5.43 11.52
CA LEU A 90 -9.53 -6.18 11.38
C LEU A 90 -9.97 -6.80 12.73
N GLU A 91 -9.05 -7.40 13.49
CA GLU A 91 -9.29 -7.91 14.83
C GLU A 91 -9.81 -6.82 15.78
N GLU A 92 -9.22 -5.62 15.72
CA GLU A 92 -9.65 -4.49 16.55
C GLU A 92 -11.03 -3.96 16.15
N TYR A 93 -11.39 -3.99 14.88
CA TYR A 93 -12.76 -3.67 14.45
C TYR A 93 -13.75 -4.76 14.84
N GLU A 94 -13.40 -6.04 14.72
CA GLU A 94 -14.24 -7.16 15.14
C GLU A 94 -14.58 -7.10 16.64
N LYS A 95 -13.60 -6.80 17.51
CA LYS A 95 -13.81 -6.54 18.94
C LYS A 95 -14.81 -5.40 19.21
N ARG A 96 -14.97 -4.49 18.26
CA ARG A 96 -15.92 -3.36 18.28
C ARG A 96 -17.25 -3.67 17.56
N GLY A 97 -17.46 -4.94 17.17
CA GLY A 97 -18.68 -5.38 16.49
C GLY A 97 -18.78 -4.94 15.02
N LYS A 98 -17.65 -4.58 14.38
CA LYS A 98 -17.60 -4.20 12.97
C LYS A 98 -16.83 -5.24 12.16
N THR A 99 -17.42 -5.70 11.07
CA THR A 99 -16.80 -6.62 10.10
C THR A 99 -16.93 -6.06 8.69
N TYR A 100 -16.02 -6.48 7.81
CA TYR A 100 -15.96 -6.02 6.42
C TYR A 100 -15.81 -7.21 5.47
N ASP A 101 -16.47 -7.13 4.32
CA ASP A 101 -16.47 -8.18 3.29
C ASP A 101 -15.21 -8.09 2.41
N TYR A 102 -14.64 -6.89 2.27
CA TYR A 102 -13.38 -6.68 1.55
C TYR A 102 -12.54 -5.57 2.18
N VAL A 103 -11.25 -5.67 1.97
CA VAL A 103 -10.23 -4.74 2.49
C VAL A 103 -9.38 -4.21 1.34
N VAL A 104 -9.14 -2.91 1.33
CA VAL A 104 -8.19 -2.29 0.40
C VAL A 104 -7.06 -1.65 1.20
N CYS A 105 -5.83 -2.14 1.02
CA CYS A 105 -4.63 -1.52 1.59
C CYS A 105 -4.13 -0.42 0.66
N LEU A 106 -4.06 0.80 1.17
CA LEU A 106 -3.45 1.94 0.48
C LEU A 106 -2.18 2.37 1.21
N TYR A 107 -1.09 2.52 0.46
CA TYR A 107 0.12 3.09 1.06
C TYR A 107 -0.01 4.60 1.18
N PRO A 108 0.39 5.19 2.33
CA PRO A 108 0.32 6.64 2.56
C PRO A 108 1.20 7.45 1.59
N THR A 109 2.19 6.81 0.98
CA THR A 109 3.12 7.41 0.02
C THR A 109 2.81 7.04 -1.44
N ALA A 110 1.54 6.82 -1.75
CA ALA A 110 1.05 6.51 -3.09
C ALA A 110 0.14 7.65 -3.64
N PRO A 111 0.68 8.87 -3.86
CA PRO A 111 -0.13 10.05 -4.22
C PRO A 111 -0.75 9.96 -5.62
N PHE A 112 -0.31 9.00 -6.44
CA PHE A 112 -0.75 8.83 -7.83
C PHE A 112 -1.75 7.68 -8.03
N VAL A 113 -2.33 7.15 -6.96
CA VAL A 113 -3.41 6.15 -7.08
C VAL A 113 -4.59 6.79 -7.80
N LYS A 114 -5.00 6.18 -8.90
CA LYS A 114 -6.12 6.67 -9.70
C LYS A 114 -7.43 6.06 -9.22
N LEU A 115 -8.46 6.90 -9.22
CA LEU A 115 -9.81 6.55 -8.79
C LEU A 115 -10.39 5.36 -9.57
N GLU A 116 -10.21 5.38 -10.89
CA GLU A 116 -10.70 4.31 -11.78
C GLU A 116 -10.06 2.96 -11.48
N TRP A 117 -8.77 2.91 -11.14
CA TRP A 117 -8.08 1.66 -10.79
C TRP A 117 -8.54 1.11 -9.44
N LEU A 118 -8.80 2.02 -8.48
CA LEU A 118 -9.32 1.64 -7.18
C LEU A 118 -10.72 1.00 -7.29
N LYS A 119 -11.59 1.61 -8.08
CA LYS A 119 -12.93 1.07 -8.36
C LYS A 119 -12.87 -0.27 -9.09
N ALA A 120 -12.08 -0.36 -10.16
CA ALA A 120 -11.91 -1.60 -10.91
C ALA A 120 -11.36 -2.74 -10.02
N GLY A 121 -10.41 -2.44 -9.13
CA GLY A 121 -9.88 -3.43 -8.17
C GLY A 121 -10.95 -3.96 -7.22
N VAL A 122 -11.84 -3.08 -6.73
CA VAL A 122 -12.95 -3.51 -5.87
C VAL A 122 -14.01 -4.30 -6.66
N GLU A 123 -14.33 -3.92 -7.87
CA GLU A 123 -15.22 -4.72 -8.73
C GLU A 123 -14.66 -6.13 -8.97
N MET A 124 -13.35 -6.26 -9.12
CA MET A 124 -12.71 -7.55 -9.28
C MET A 124 -12.76 -8.41 -8.01
N ILE A 125 -12.38 -7.84 -6.83
CA ILE A 125 -12.32 -8.61 -5.56
C ILE A 125 -13.70 -9.09 -5.10
N LEU A 126 -14.77 -8.45 -5.54
CA LEU A 126 -16.13 -8.87 -5.22
C LEU A 126 -16.60 -10.10 -6.00
N ARG A 127 -15.80 -10.60 -6.95
CA ARG A 127 -16.08 -11.86 -7.66
C ARG A 127 -15.73 -13.03 -6.74
N PRO A 128 -16.60 -14.05 -6.61
CA PRO A 128 -16.38 -15.15 -5.65
C PRO A 128 -15.09 -15.94 -5.84
N GLU A 129 -14.59 -16.01 -7.06
CA GLU A 129 -13.38 -16.72 -7.44
C GLU A 129 -12.07 -15.94 -7.18
N ILE A 130 -12.16 -14.66 -6.82
CA ILE A 130 -10.99 -13.80 -6.63
C ILE A 130 -10.71 -13.61 -5.13
N GLY A 131 -9.59 -14.15 -4.66
CA GLY A 131 -9.14 -13.97 -3.27
C GLY A 131 -8.28 -12.73 -3.04
N MET A 132 -7.60 -12.23 -4.07
CA MET A 132 -6.74 -11.05 -3.96
C MET A 132 -6.61 -10.33 -5.31
N VAL A 133 -6.54 -9.01 -5.25
CA VAL A 133 -6.24 -8.13 -6.40
C VAL A 133 -5.06 -7.24 -6.05
N MET A 134 -4.05 -7.19 -6.91
CA MET A 134 -2.89 -6.30 -6.75
C MET A 134 -2.57 -5.57 -8.05
N THR A 135 -2.03 -4.36 -7.91
CA THR A 135 -1.51 -3.62 -9.06
C THR A 135 -0.13 -4.14 -9.44
N MET A 136 0.09 -4.31 -10.74
CA MET A 136 1.38 -4.72 -11.29
C MET A 136 1.83 -3.74 -12.38
N VAL A 137 3.14 -3.60 -12.52
CA VAL A 137 3.76 -2.79 -13.57
C VAL A 137 4.76 -3.66 -14.30
N LYS A 138 4.64 -3.70 -15.63
CA LYS A 138 5.62 -4.39 -16.47
C LYS A 138 6.99 -3.73 -16.32
N PHE A 139 8.05 -4.54 -16.25
CA PHE A 139 9.42 -4.01 -16.32
C PHE A 139 9.64 -3.30 -17.65
N SER A 140 10.31 -2.13 -17.60
CA SER A 140 10.68 -1.36 -18.80
C SER A 140 11.81 -2.01 -19.58
N PHE A 141 12.57 -2.92 -18.94
CA PHE A 141 13.67 -3.69 -19.52
C PHE A 141 13.62 -5.13 -19.00
N PRO A 142 13.92 -6.14 -19.85
CA PRO A 142 13.86 -7.54 -19.41
C PRO A 142 14.78 -7.81 -18.22
N PRO A 143 14.25 -8.19 -17.03
CA PRO A 143 15.06 -8.46 -15.84
C PRO A 143 15.99 -9.65 -16.03
N GLN A 144 15.71 -10.54 -17.00
CA GLN A 144 16.59 -11.64 -17.38
C GLN A 144 18.00 -11.18 -17.81
N ARG A 145 18.14 -9.94 -18.30
CA ARG A 145 19.43 -9.34 -18.67
C ARG A 145 20.03 -8.47 -17.56
N CYS A 146 19.62 -8.68 -16.32
CA CYS A 146 20.12 -7.97 -15.15
C CYS A 146 21.64 -8.21 -14.96
N LEU A 147 22.35 -7.14 -14.65
CA LEU A 147 23.76 -7.16 -14.26
C LEU A 147 23.87 -7.03 -12.74
N VAL A 148 24.80 -7.72 -12.14
CA VAL A 148 25.14 -7.62 -10.71
C VAL A 148 26.60 -7.22 -10.56
N LYS A 149 26.91 -6.49 -9.48
CA LYS A 149 28.28 -6.10 -9.15
C LYS A 149 29.07 -7.33 -8.70
N ASP A 150 30.33 -7.42 -9.18
CA ASP A 150 31.28 -8.48 -8.87
C ASP A 150 32.67 -7.86 -8.67
N GLY A 151 33.00 -7.49 -7.43
CA GLY A 151 34.16 -6.65 -7.13
C GLY A 151 34.06 -5.28 -7.80
N ASP A 152 35.04 -4.91 -8.61
CA ASP A 152 35.06 -3.69 -9.42
C ASP A 152 34.42 -3.85 -10.80
N CYS A 153 33.94 -5.05 -11.12
CA CYS A 153 33.32 -5.40 -12.39
C CYS A 153 31.83 -5.64 -12.24
N VAL A 154 31.19 -5.92 -13.37
CA VAL A 154 29.79 -6.39 -13.44
C VAL A 154 29.73 -7.69 -14.21
N LYS A 155 28.78 -8.56 -13.84
CA LYS A 155 28.46 -9.79 -14.57
C LYS A 155 26.96 -9.94 -14.74
N TYR A 156 26.55 -10.71 -15.75
CA TYR A 156 25.14 -11.11 -15.87
C TYR A 156 24.73 -11.98 -14.69
N LYS A 157 23.58 -11.67 -14.10
CA LYS A 157 22.98 -12.52 -13.06
C LYS A 157 22.57 -13.86 -13.62
N TRP A 158 22.11 -13.87 -14.87
CA TRP A 158 21.69 -15.04 -15.64
C TRP A 158 22.47 -15.09 -16.97
N PRO A 159 23.67 -15.75 -17.01
CA PRO A 159 24.54 -15.77 -18.17
C PRO A 159 23.90 -16.37 -19.43
N GLU A 160 22.91 -17.24 -19.27
CA GLU A 160 22.17 -17.89 -20.36
C GLU A 160 21.41 -16.89 -21.25
N TYR A 161 21.08 -15.70 -20.72
CA TYR A 161 20.40 -14.64 -21.48
C TYR A 161 21.37 -13.56 -22.03
N MET A 162 22.67 -13.72 -21.85
CA MET A 162 23.67 -12.72 -22.25
C MET A 162 23.57 -12.35 -23.73
N ASN A 163 23.34 -13.34 -24.59
CA ASN A 163 23.26 -13.19 -26.05
C ASN A 163 21.82 -13.06 -26.57
N SER A 164 20.81 -13.06 -25.68
CA SER A 164 19.41 -12.93 -26.08
C SER A 164 19.08 -11.49 -26.42
N ARG A 165 18.31 -11.26 -27.49
CA ARG A 165 17.77 -9.93 -27.79
C ARG A 165 16.60 -9.63 -26.85
N SER A 166 16.47 -8.38 -26.40
CA SER A 166 15.42 -7.99 -25.44
C SER A 166 14.00 -8.26 -25.93
N GLN A 167 13.77 -8.16 -27.24
CA GLN A 167 12.46 -8.43 -27.85
C GLN A 167 12.08 -9.91 -27.93
N ASP A 168 13.04 -10.81 -27.79
CA ASP A 168 12.83 -12.25 -27.85
C ASP A 168 12.59 -12.86 -26.46
N LEU A 169 12.74 -12.06 -25.41
CA LEU A 169 12.52 -12.48 -24.03
C LEU A 169 11.06 -12.25 -23.61
N GLU A 170 10.54 -13.19 -22.83
CA GLU A 170 9.20 -13.06 -22.25
C GLU A 170 9.08 -11.77 -21.42
N ALA A 171 7.96 -11.08 -21.58
CA ALA A 171 7.66 -9.89 -20.82
C ALA A 171 7.31 -10.25 -19.37
N MET A 172 8.01 -9.66 -18.40
CA MET A 172 7.76 -9.81 -16.98
C MET A 172 7.21 -8.51 -16.37
#